data_f9c63c1cfce33cbf9a36d67d01675b39
#
_entry.id   f9c63c1cfce33cbf9a36d67d01675b39
#
_cell.length_a   1.000
_cell.length_b   1.000
_cell.length_c   1.000
_cell.angle_alpha   90.00
_cell.angle_beta   90.00
_cell.angle_gamma   90.00
#
_symmetry.space_group_name_H-M   'P 1'
#
loop_
_entity.id
_entity.type
_entity.pdbx_description
1 polymer ?
#
loop_
_entity_poly.entity_id
_entity_poly.type
_entity_poly.pdbx_seq_one_letter_code
_entity_poly.pdbx_strand_id
1 'polypeptide(L)'
;MNITRQTPPLGKVRPSSASARGDAVLRRHLGWMAVGGFSLASWVARAADEPTSAAGGGAGVGVGLRHRELPATLTRVPQTLLAIAHSDEGQREFGVQAETEAGFDEALRKAAAGWMRWRNLSDPEQREAIARAETAVVGEVRRRWGGAAVARLRQLELQGQGARAFLRPEVVDHLAITAEQSSKFDALFQRSDQALSQVRSVGNAGRAQRQAAMARIRQGESEVSKKLLSAGQQSRWLECLGAVRDTSAFERVLPMAPELVDSGVWVDGGRKARLVDLRGKVVLLHFYAFQCHNCHANFDVYQRWHQTLRDQGIEVVGVQTPETDAERDTGKVVAAAKKSGFEFPVLVDLKSANWDAWGTTMWPTVYVIDRRGYVRHWWMGELRWKGAQGDQEIERLAKRLSA
;
A
#
# COMPACT_ATOMS: atom_id res chain seq x y z
N MET A 1 -19.63 57.16 -40.94
CA MET A 1 -20.38 55.91 -40.66
C MET A 1 -19.52 54.98 -39.81
N ASN A 2 -19.74 55.02 -38.51
CA ASN A 2 -19.01 54.18 -37.54
C ASN A 2 -19.81 52.87 -37.35
N ILE A 3 -19.22 51.74 -37.63
CA ILE A 3 -19.76 50.42 -37.31
C ILE A 3 -18.94 49.84 -36.14
N THR A 4 -19.50 49.97 -34.94
CA THR A 4 -19.04 49.32 -33.72
C THR A 4 -19.43 47.85 -33.80
N ARG A 5 -18.43 46.95 -33.83
CA ARG A 5 -18.64 45.50 -33.65
C ARG A 5 -18.73 45.19 -32.16
N GLN A 6 -19.90 44.76 -31.71
CA GLN A 6 -20.14 44.18 -30.41
C GLN A 6 -19.62 42.72 -30.38
N THR A 7 -18.75 42.40 -29.45
CA THR A 7 -18.36 41.02 -29.09
C THR A 7 -19.40 40.41 -28.17
N PRO A 8 -19.84 39.17 -28.37
CA PRO A 8 -20.73 38.50 -27.44
C PRO A 8 -20.01 38.07 -26.15
N PRO A 9 -20.71 37.94 -25.00
CA PRO A 9 -20.10 37.58 -23.74
C PRO A 9 -19.71 36.09 -23.72
N LEU A 10 -18.49 35.83 -23.19
CA LEU A 10 -17.96 34.50 -22.94
C LEU A 10 -18.83 33.73 -21.93
N GLY A 11 -19.45 32.68 -22.41
CA GLY A 11 -20.22 31.74 -21.60
C GLY A 11 -19.31 31.07 -20.56
N LYS A 12 -19.78 31.03 -19.31
CA LYS A 12 -19.13 30.30 -18.20
C LYS A 12 -19.10 28.81 -18.56
N VAL A 13 -17.93 28.30 -18.87
CA VAL A 13 -17.68 26.86 -19.00
C VAL A 13 -17.82 26.22 -17.60
N ARG A 14 -18.79 25.36 -17.41
CA ARG A 14 -18.91 24.53 -16.21
C ARG A 14 -17.73 23.54 -16.23
N PRO A 15 -17.01 23.33 -15.11
CA PRO A 15 -15.99 22.31 -15.05
C PRO A 15 -16.62 20.94 -15.26
N SER A 16 -15.98 20.12 -16.11
CA SER A 16 -16.46 18.78 -16.44
C SER A 16 -16.43 17.88 -15.21
N SER A 17 -17.38 16.95 -15.10
CA SER A 17 -17.53 15.99 -13.99
C SER A 17 -16.30 15.08 -13.76
N ALA A 18 -15.34 15.08 -14.67
CA ALA A 18 -14.08 14.37 -14.57
C ALA A 18 -13.12 14.98 -13.53
N SER A 19 -13.08 16.31 -13.37
CA SER A 19 -12.26 16.99 -12.37
C SER A 19 -12.68 16.65 -10.93
N ALA A 20 -14.00 16.56 -10.69
CA ALA A 20 -14.51 16.22 -9.35
C ALA A 20 -14.22 14.77 -8.93
N ARG A 21 -14.15 13.84 -9.90
CA ARG A 21 -13.76 12.45 -9.62
C ARG A 21 -12.25 12.29 -9.35
N GLY A 22 -11.43 13.04 -10.07
CA GLY A 22 -9.97 13.07 -9.84
C GLY A 22 -9.61 13.53 -8.43
N ASP A 23 -10.26 14.58 -7.94
CA ASP A 23 -10.05 15.11 -6.58
C ASP A 23 -10.52 14.13 -5.49
N ALA A 24 -11.62 13.41 -5.70
CA ALA A 24 -12.11 12.40 -4.76
C ALA A 24 -11.17 11.18 -4.69
N VAL A 25 -10.61 10.75 -5.82
CA VAL A 25 -9.63 9.66 -5.91
C VAL A 25 -8.31 10.09 -5.27
N LEU A 26 -7.84 11.32 -5.50
CA LEU A 26 -6.62 11.85 -4.88
C LEU A 26 -6.75 11.94 -3.35
N ARG A 27 -7.91 12.35 -2.83
CA ARG A 27 -8.19 12.40 -1.39
C ARG A 27 -8.25 11.02 -0.75
N ARG A 28 -8.80 10.01 -1.43
CA ARG A 28 -8.81 8.61 -0.98
C ARG A 28 -7.40 8.00 -0.92
N HIS A 29 -6.54 8.30 -1.88
CA HIS A 29 -5.17 7.77 -1.91
C HIS A 29 -4.28 8.35 -0.82
N LEU A 30 -4.48 9.60 -0.41
CA LEU A 30 -3.79 10.19 0.74
C LEU A 30 -4.19 9.53 2.07
N GLY A 31 -5.42 9.01 2.18
CA GLY A 31 -5.91 8.28 3.35
C GLY A 31 -5.21 6.94 3.59
N TRP A 32 -4.80 6.26 2.53
CA TRP A 32 -4.11 4.97 2.60
C TRP A 32 -2.63 5.09 2.99
N MET A 33 -2.06 6.26 2.85
CA MET A 33 -0.66 6.52 3.21
C MET A 33 -0.37 6.53 4.71
N ALA A 34 -1.33 6.36 5.58
CA ALA A 34 -1.20 6.67 7.00
C ALA A 34 -1.42 5.50 7.98
N VAL A 35 -1.37 4.24 7.54
CA VAL A 35 -1.48 3.09 8.43
C VAL A 35 -0.11 2.42 8.56
N GLY A 36 0.75 2.99 9.36
CA GLY A 36 2.04 2.40 9.67
C GLY A 36 2.80 3.25 10.69
N GLY A 37 3.17 2.68 11.75
CA GLY A 37 3.95 3.30 12.82
C GLY A 37 3.21 3.21 14.15
N PHE A 38 3.14 2.03 14.70
CA PHE A 38 2.71 1.79 16.07
C PHE A 38 3.96 1.64 16.92
N SER A 39 4.19 2.56 17.84
CA SER A 39 5.11 2.30 18.91
C SER A 39 4.34 1.63 20.05
N LEU A 40 4.57 0.37 20.27
CA LEU A 40 4.20 -0.36 21.48
C LEU A 40 5.21 -0.09 22.62
N ALA A 41 6.25 0.69 22.33
CA ALA A 41 7.41 0.86 23.19
C ALA A 41 7.09 1.25 24.65
N SER A 42 6.06 2.07 24.88
CA SER A 42 5.69 2.48 26.24
C SER A 42 4.96 1.41 27.04
N TRP A 43 4.43 0.37 26.39
CA TRP A 43 3.72 -0.72 27.04
C TRP A 43 4.67 -1.87 27.38
N VAL A 44 5.68 -2.08 26.55
CA VAL A 44 6.65 -3.18 26.62
C VAL A 44 7.77 -2.88 27.61
N ALA A 45 8.23 -1.63 27.73
CA ALA A 45 9.34 -1.26 28.59
C ALA A 45 9.12 -1.61 30.08
N ARG A 46 7.87 -1.69 30.54
CA ARG A 46 7.55 -2.07 31.91
C ARG A 46 7.39 -3.58 32.16
N ALA A 47 7.19 -4.36 31.08
CA ALA A 47 7.09 -5.82 31.19
C ALA A 47 8.47 -6.50 31.08
N ALA A 48 9.48 -5.79 30.55
CA ALA A 48 10.84 -6.31 30.36
C ALA A 48 11.74 -6.20 31.61
N ASP A 49 11.34 -5.41 32.62
CA ASP A 49 12.14 -5.17 33.82
C ASP A 49 11.89 -6.18 34.94
N GLU A 50 11.02 -7.18 34.78
CA GLU A 50 10.92 -8.29 35.72
C GLU A 50 11.75 -9.49 35.20
N PRO A 51 12.67 -10.05 36.01
CA PRO A 51 13.48 -11.16 35.59
C PRO A 51 12.61 -12.41 35.42
N THR A 52 12.41 -12.85 34.19
CA THR A 52 11.82 -14.13 33.89
C THR A 52 12.78 -15.23 34.28
N SER A 53 12.49 -15.93 35.39
CA SER A 53 13.15 -17.18 35.71
C SER A 53 12.89 -18.18 34.59
N ALA A 54 13.97 -18.56 33.91
CA ALA A 54 13.97 -19.68 32.98
C ALA A 54 13.79 -20.99 33.76
N ALA A 55 12.91 -21.85 33.32
CA ALA A 55 13.12 -23.25 33.13
C ALA A 55 11.81 -24.04 33.03
N GLY A 56 11.81 -25.02 32.18
CA GLY A 56 10.90 -26.14 32.29
C GLY A 56 10.12 -26.42 31.04
N GLY A 57 10.68 -27.28 30.17
CA GLY A 57 9.88 -27.93 29.12
C GLY A 57 8.76 -28.74 29.74
N GLY A 58 7.56 -28.44 29.29
CA GLY A 58 6.34 -29.19 29.57
C GLY A 58 5.41 -29.02 28.41
N ALA A 59 5.17 -30.12 27.69
CA ALA A 59 4.14 -30.16 26.64
C ALA A 59 2.75 -30.00 27.29
N GLY A 60 2.37 -28.76 27.57
CA GLY A 60 1.05 -28.39 27.97
C GLY A 60 0.28 -28.01 26.71
N VAL A 61 -0.79 -28.72 26.39
CA VAL A 61 -1.79 -28.33 25.40
C VAL A 61 -2.47 -27.05 25.93
N GLY A 62 -1.82 -25.91 25.70
CA GLY A 62 -2.40 -24.61 26.00
C GLY A 62 -3.62 -24.41 25.11
N VAL A 63 -4.76 -24.15 25.71
CA VAL A 63 -5.95 -23.66 24.99
C VAL A 63 -5.62 -22.26 24.52
N GLY A 64 -4.85 -22.18 23.43
CA GLY A 64 -4.48 -20.91 22.79
C GLY A 64 -5.69 -20.28 22.15
N LEU A 65 -5.58 -18.96 21.94
CA LEU A 65 -6.56 -18.17 21.22
C LEU A 65 -6.90 -18.84 19.87
N ARG A 66 -8.18 -19.13 19.63
CA ARG A 66 -8.66 -19.64 18.34
C ARG A 66 -8.82 -18.48 17.37
N HIS A 67 -7.77 -18.16 16.65
CA HIS A 67 -7.81 -17.11 15.65
C HIS A 67 -8.87 -17.38 14.59
N ARG A 68 -9.74 -16.41 14.37
CA ARG A 68 -10.73 -16.38 13.29
C ARG A 68 -10.32 -15.34 12.25
N GLU A 69 -10.81 -15.50 11.03
CA GLU A 69 -10.67 -14.47 10.00
C GLU A 69 -11.36 -13.20 10.48
N LEU A 70 -10.74 -12.04 10.14
CA LEU A 70 -11.29 -10.76 10.53
C LEU A 70 -12.50 -10.43 9.64
N PRO A 71 -13.74 -10.41 10.17
CA PRO A 71 -14.92 -10.10 9.37
C PRO A 71 -14.80 -8.71 8.73
N ALA A 72 -15.22 -8.58 7.47
CA ALA A 72 -15.20 -7.30 6.76
C ALA A 72 -16.04 -6.20 7.46
N THR A 73 -17.01 -6.60 8.29
CA THR A 73 -17.85 -5.72 9.11
C THR A 73 -17.10 -5.06 10.27
N LEU A 74 -15.98 -5.64 10.72
CA LEU A 74 -15.15 -5.06 11.79
C LEU A 74 -14.24 -3.94 11.26
N THR A 75 -14.85 -2.86 10.79
CA THR A 75 -14.15 -1.76 10.09
C THR A 75 -13.16 -0.99 10.95
N ARG A 76 -13.28 -1.06 12.28
CA ARG A 76 -12.38 -0.38 13.23
C ARG A 76 -11.12 -1.15 13.55
N VAL A 77 -11.09 -2.45 13.31
CA VAL A 77 -9.89 -3.28 13.49
C VAL A 77 -9.01 -3.18 12.25
N PRO A 78 -7.75 -2.74 12.39
CA PRO A 78 -6.84 -2.67 11.25
C PRO A 78 -6.52 -4.06 10.68
N GLN A 79 -6.50 -4.17 9.36
CA GLN A 79 -6.01 -5.35 8.65
C GLN A 79 -4.49 -5.23 8.49
N THR A 80 -3.74 -5.85 9.39
CA THR A 80 -2.28 -5.68 9.53
C THR A 80 -1.49 -6.88 9.04
N LEU A 81 -2.14 -8.04 8.84
CA LEU A 81 -1.46 -9.28 8.52
C LEU A 81 -0.63 -9.19 7.23
N LEU A 82 -1.19 -8.59 6.17
CA LEU A 82 -0.43 -8.43 4.92
C LEU A 82 0.77 -7.51 5.09
N ALA A 83 0.68 -6.46 5.94
CA ALA A 83 1.83 -5.60 6.22
C ALA A 83 2.99 -6.40 6.84
N ILE A 84 2.67 -7.28 7.78
CA ILE A 84 3.63 -8.16 8.44
C ILE A 84 4.20 -9.16 7.45
N ALA A 85 3.35 -9.79 6.65
CA ALA A 85 3.77 -10.81 5.69
C ALA A 85 4.65 -10.24 4.55
N HIS A 86 4.53 -8.95 4.22
CA HIS A 86 5.33 -8.27 3.21
C HIS A 86 6.58 -7.57 3.78
N SER A 87 6.75 -7.51 5.11
CA SER A 87 7.94 -6.92 5.72
C SER A 87 9.02 -7.97 5.98
N ASP A 88 10.27 -7.61 5.76
CA ASP A 88 11.41 -8.50 6.01
C ASP A 88 11.49 -8.90 7.48
N GLU A 89 11.23 -7.96 8.40
CA GLU A 89 11.18 -8.20 9.83
C GLU A 89 10.08 -9.21 10.21
N GLY A 90 8.86 -9.00 9.66
CA GLY A 90 7.75 -9.92 9.87
C GLY A 90 8.05 -11.31 9.33
N GLN A 91 8.59 -11.39 8.12
CA GLN A 91 8.94 -12.64 7.47
C GLN A 91 9.95 -13.45 8.30
N ARG A 92 10.99 -12.81 8.82
CA ARG A 92 11.98 -13.46 9.71
C ARG A 92 11.35 -14.03 10.98
N GLU A 93 10.36 -13.36 11.55
CA GLU A 93 9.70 -13.77 12.79
C GLU A 93 8.90 -15.08 12.64
N PHE A 94 8.38 -15.40 11.48
CA PHE A 94 7.67 -16.65 11.24
C PHE A 94 8.41 -17.66 10.36
N GLY A 95 9.73 -17.43 10.12
CA GLY A 95 10.64 -18.46 9.63
C GLY A 95 11.02 -18.35 8.15
N VAL A 96 10.78 -17.21 7.47
CA VAL A 96 11.29 -16.99 6.12
C VAL A 96 12.79 -16.76 6.18
N GLN A 97 13.54 -17.51 5.37
CA GLN A 97 14.98 -17.40 5.19
C GLN A 97 15.29 -16.95 3.76
N ALA A 98 16.51 -16.48 3.52
CA ALA A 98 16.91 -15.96 2.20
C ALA A 98 16.64 -16.95 1.04
N GLU A 99 16.84 -18.26 1.29
CA GLU A 99 16.62 -19.31 0.30
C GLU A 99 15.13 -19.54 -0.03
N THR A 100 14.23 -19.18 0.89
CA THR A 100 12.77 -19.38 0.72
C THR A 100 12.04 -18.09 0.35
N GLU A 101 12.71 -16.94 0.43
CA GLU A 101 12.14 -15.62 0.26
C GLU A 101 11.50 -15.44 -1.13
N ALA A 102 12.22 -15.73 -2.21
CA ALA A 102 11.72 -15.54 -3.57
C ALA A 102 10.46 -16.37 -3.86
N GLY A 103 10.40 -17.61 -3.36
CA GLY A 103 9.23 -18.46 -3.49
C GLY A 103 8.05 -17.97 -2.68
N PHE A 104 8.30 -17.33 -1.53
CA PHE A 104 7.23 -16.74 -0.71
C PHE A 104 6.73 -15.43 -1.32
N ASP A 105 7.61 -14.57 -1.82
CA ASP A 105 7.23 -13.36 -2.56
C ASP A 105 6.30 -13.67 -3.73
N GLU A 106 6.57 -14.75 -4.46
CA GLU A 106 5.68 -15.19 -5.56
C GLU A 106 4.30 -15.63 -5.03
N ALA A 107 4.24 -16.27 -3.87
CA ALA A 107 2.98 -16.65 -3.25
C ALA A 107 2.21 -15.40 -2.78
N LEU A 108 2.89 -14.41 -2.19
CA LEU A 108 2.31 -13.13 -1.81
C LEU A 108 1.75 -12.39 -3.04
N ARG A 109 2.50 -12.38 -4.14
CA ARG A 109 2.07 -11.78 -5.41
C ARG A 109 0.78 -12.43 -5.93
N LYS A 110 0.68 -13.75 -5.88
CA LYS A 110 -0.54 -14.49 -6.28
C LYS A 110 -1.71 -14.20 -5.36
N ALA A 111 -1.50 -14.22 -4.05
CA ALA A 111 -2.55 -13.93 -3.06
C ALA A 111 -3.13 -12.53 -3.21
N ALA A 112 -2.30 -11.56 -3.56
CA ALA A 112 -2.66 -10.16 -3.69
C ALA A 112 -2.64 -9.65 -5.15
N ALA A 113 -2.89 -10.51 -6.14
CA ALA A 113 -2.78 -10.17 -7.57
C ALA A 113 -3.66 -8.98 -7.99
N GLY A 114 -4.78 -8.74 -7.30
CA GLY A 114 -5.67 -7.61 -7.56
C GLY A 114 -5.33 -6.34 -6.78
N TRP A 115 -4.27 -6.31 -5.96
CA TRP A 115 -3.99 -5.23 -5.02
C TRP A 115 -4.06 -3.82 -5.63
N MET A 116 -3.45 -3.65 -6.79
CA MET A 116 -3.42 -2.33 -7.46
C MET A 116 -4.82 -1.84 -7.85
N ARG A 117 -5.76 -2.76 -8.13
CA ARG A 117 -7.16 -2.46 -8.46
C ARG A 117 -8.00 -2.20 -7.20
N TRP A 118 -7.68 -2.84 -6.07
CA TRP A 118 -8.50 -2.73 -4.85
C TRP A 118 -8.61 -1.30 -4.34
N ARG A 119 -7.60 -0.46 -4.60
CA ARG A 119 -7.64 0.96 -4.26
C ARG A 119 -8.82 1.73 -4.87
N ASN A 120 -9.43 1.19 -5.94
CA ASN A 120 -10.55 1.78 -6.65
C ASN A 120 -11.91 1.21 -6.18
N LEU A 121 -11.89 0.21 -5.31
CA LEU A 121 -13.09 -0.40 -4.74
C LEU A 121 -13.66 0.46 -3.61
N SER A 122 -14.91 0.22 -3.25
CA SER A 122 -15.49 0.75 -2.01
C SER A 122 -14.80 0.17 -0.77
N ASP A 123 -14.88 0.86 0.35
CA ASP A 123 -14.23 0.41 1.58
C ASP A 123 -14.62 -1.02 2.01
N PRO A 124 -15.92 -1.46 1.93
CA PRO A 124 -16.30 -2.85 2.22
C PRO A 124 -15.68 -3.86 1.26
N GLU A 125 -15.76 -3.61 -0.05
CA GLU A 125 -15.20 -4.51 -1.07
C GLU A 125 -13.68 -4.66 -0.94
N GLN A 126 -13.02 -3.56 -0.60
CA GLN A 126 -11.58 -3.52 -0.37
C GLN A 126 -11.18 -4.37 0.84
N ARG A 127 -11.90 -4.23 1.97
CA ARG A 127 -11.68 -5.05 3.17
C ARG A 127 -11.90 -6.53 2.91
N GLU A 128 -12.91 -6.87 2.14
CA GLU A 128 -13.20 -8.25 1.75
C GLU A 128 -12.08 -8.83 0.86
N ALA A 129 -11.59 -8.05 -0.12
CA ALA A 129 -10.48 -8.46 -0.97
C ALA A 129 -9.18 -8.69 -0.15
N ILE A 130 -8.90 -7.81 0.82
CA ILE A 130 -7.77 -7.96 1.76
C ILE A 130 -7.95 -9.23 2.60
N ALA A 131 -9.14 -9.47 3.17
CA ALA A 131 -9.41 -10.66 3.99
C ALA A 131 -9.18 -11.96 3.20
N ARG A 132 -9.61 -12.02 1.93
CA ARG A 132 -9.31 -13.17 1.06
C ARG A 132 -7.81 -13.37 0.85
N ALA A 133 -7.06 -12.29 0.65
CA ALA A 133 -5.60 -12.36 0.51
C ALA A 133 -4.92 -12.81 1.81
N GLU A 134 -5.36 -12.28 2.96
CA GLU A 134 -4.88 -12.71 4.28
C GLU A 134 -5.08 -14.20 4.51
N THR A 135 -6.26 -14.72 4.14
CA THR A 135 -6.57 -16.16 4.22
C THR A 135 -5.62 -16.99 3.36
N ALA A 136 -5.38 -16.55 2.11
CA ALA A 136 -4.46 -17.22 1.21
C ALA A 136 -3.01 -17.22 1.76
N VAL A 137 -2.56 -16.09 2.32
CA VAL A 137 -1.23 -15.94 2.93
C VAL A 137 -1.08 -16.84 4.14
N VAL A 138 -2.08 -16.90 5.04
CA VAL A 138 -2.06 -17.80 6.20
C VAL A 138 -1.98 -19.26 5.77
N GLY A 139 -2.73 -19.64 4.72
CA GLY A 139 -2.66 -20.98 4.12
C GLY A 139 -1.25 -21.31 3.61
N GLU A 140 -0.61 -20.37 2.95
CA GLU A 140 0.74 -20.53 2.41
C GLU A 140 1.80 -20.61 3.52
N VAL A 141 1.71 -19.78 4.55
CA VAL A 141 2.58 -19.86 5.74
C VAL A 141 2.44 -21.21 6.43
N ARG A 142 1.20 -21.69 6.61
CA ARG A 142 0.94 -23.02 7.20
C ARG A 142 1.55 -24.14 6.38
N ARG A 143 1.44 -24.07 5.07
CA ARG A 143 1.98 -25.09 4.15
C ARG A 143 3.49 -25.16 4.18
N ARG A 144 4.18 -24.01 4.28
CA ARG A 144 5.65 -23.93 4.25
C ARG A 144 6.31 -24.16 5.60
N TRP A 145 5.76 -23.57 6.65
CA TRP A 145 6.42 -23.51 7.98
C TRP A 145 5.56 -24.07 9.12
N GLY A 146 4.36 -24.59 8.83
CA GLY A 146 3.53 -25.27 9.81
C GLY A 146 2.71 -24.35 10.73
N GLY A 147 2.13 -24.98 11.76
CA GLY A 147 1.22 -24.30 12.69
C GLY A 147 1.88 -23.26 13.58
N ALA A 148 3.13 -23.51 14.01
CA ALA A 148 3.89 -22.60 14.86
C ALA A 148 4.14 -21.24 14.17
N ALA A 149 4.49 -21.26 12.89
CA ALA A 149 4.68 -20.05 12.09
C ALA A 149 3.37 -19.25 11.93
N VAL A 150 2.25 -19.94 11.72
CA VAL A 150 0.92 -19.31 11.70
C VAL A 150 0.59 -18.69 13.05
N ALA A 151 0.85 -19.39 14.15
CA ALA A 151 0.64 -18.85 15.50
C ALA A 151 1.46 -17.56 15.70
N ARG A 152 2.73 -17.59 15.29
CA ARG A 152 3.61 -16.41 15.38
C ARG A 152 3.10 -15.25 14.52
N LEU A 153 2.72 -15.50 13.28
CA LEU A 153 2.12 -14.49 12.39
C LEU A 153 0.85 -13.86 13.02
N ARG A 154 0.01 -14.66 13.67
CA ARG A 154 -1.20 -14.18 14.36
C ARG A 154 -0.87 -13.38 15.63
N GLN A 155 0.15 -13.74 16.37
CA GLN A 155 0.65 -12.92 17.49
C GLN A 155 1.09 -11.53 17.01
N LEU A 156 1.86 -11.47 15.92
CA LEU A 156 2.29 -10.20 15.32
C LEU A 156 1.09 -9.39 14.79
N GLU A 157 0.10 -10.04 14.22
CA GLU A 157 -1.15 -9.39 13.79
C GLU A 157 -1.84 -8.68 14.96
N LEU A 158 -2.00 -9.38 16.10
CA LEU A 158 -2.58 -8.79 17.32
C LEU A 158 -1.74 -7.62 17.84
N GLN A 159 -0.42 -7.74 17.83
CA GLN A 159 0.48 -6.66 18.20
C GLN A 159 0.30 -5.43 17.30
N GLY A 160 0.20 -5.64 15.97
CA GLY A 160 -0.06 -4.58 15.01
C GLY A 160 -1.45 -3.93 15.14
N GLN A 161 -2.47 -4.69 15.55
CA GLN A 161 -3.81 -4.20 15.82
C GLN A 161 -3.91 -3.44 17.14
N GLY A 162 -3.04 -3.77 18.10
CA GLY A 162 -3.00 -3.12 19.41
C GLY A 162 -4.33 -3.23 20.15
N ALA A 163 -4.75 -2.16 20.82
CA ALA A 163 -5.98 -2.13 21.60
C ALA A 163 -7.25 -2.42 20.77
N ARG A 164 -7.22 -2.16 19.47
CA ARG A 164 -8.38 -2.42 18.60
C ARG A 164 -8.66 -3.90 18.39
N ALA A 165 -7.70 -4.78 18.71
CA ALA A 165 -7.93 -6.22 18.76
C ALA A 165 -9.00 -6.63 19.79
N PHE A 166 -9.28 -5.81 20.82
CA PHE A 166 -10.37 -6.05 21.78
C PHE A 166 -11.78 -5.95 21.18
N LEU A 167 -11.90 -5.58 19.92
CA LEU A 167 -13.15 -5.68 19.14
C LEU A 167 -13.30 -7.04 18.44
N ARG A 168 -12.26 -7.88 18.39
CA ARG A 168 -12.33 -9.20 17.75
C ARG A 168 -13.12 -10.18 18.62
N PRO A 169 -14.10 -10.89 18.06
CA PRO A 169 -14.94 -11.82 18.87
C PRO A 169 -14.10 -12.85 19.64
N GLU A 170 -13.09 -13.44 18.99
CA GLU A 170 -12.22 -14.43 19.63
C GLU A 170 -11.37 -13.86 20.77
N VAL A 171 -11.00 -12.57 20.71
CA VAL A 171 -10.27 -11.87 21.79
C VAL A 171 -11.24 -11.53 22.92
N VAL A 172 -12.44 -11.08 22.59
CA VAL A 172 -13.51 -10.82 23.56
C VAL A 172 -13.81 -12.08 24.38
N ASP A 173 -14.02 -13.22 23.70
CA ASP A 173 -14.29 -14.50 24.31
C ASP A 173 -13.11 -14.98 25.18
N HIS A 174 -11.90 -14.94 24.65
CA HIS A 174 -10.70 -15.43 25.35
C HIS A 174 -10.35 -14.64 26.59
N LEU A 175 -10.51 -13.31 26.54
CA LEU A 175 -10.25 -12.43 27.66
C LEU A 175 -11.45 -12.31 28.61
N ALA A 176 -12.62 -12.91 28.27
CA ALA A 176 -13.87 -12.72 28.97
C ALA A 176 -14.20 -11.23 29.17
N ILE A 177 -14.12 -10.45 28.07
CA ILE A 177 -14.47 -9.04 28.09
C ILE A 177 -15.96 -8.89 28.32
N THR A 178 -16.34 -8.13 29.35
CA THR A 178 -17.74 -7.92 29.70
C THR A 178 -18.44 -7.00 28.69
N ALA A 179 -19.79 -7.05 28.66
CA ALA A 179 -20.57 -6.15 27.81
C ALA A 179 -20.32 -4.66 28.14
N GLU A 180 -20.09 -4.33 29.43
CA GLU A 180 -19.74 -3.00 29.85
C GLU A 180 -18.36 -2.56 29.30
N GLN A 181 -17.37 -3.45 29.38
CA GLN A 181 -16.04 -3.19 28.81
C GLN A 181 -16.12 -3.01 27.29
N SER A 182 -16.86 -3.87 26.59
CA SER A 182 -17.08 -3.76 25.14
C SER A 182 -17.69 -2.41 24.76
N SER A 183 -18.70 -1.95 25.49
CA SER A 183 -19.32 -0.63 25.26
C SER A 183 -18.32 0.51 25.46
N LYS A 184 -17.46 0.42 26.49
CA LYS A 184 -16.40 1.41 26.74
C LYS A 184 -15.33 1.42 25.65
N PHE A 185 -14.94 0.25 25.13
CA PHE A 185 -14.03 0.14 23.97
C PHE A 185 -14.64 0.75 22.70
N ASP A 186 -15.91 0.44 22.41
CA ASP A 186 -16.61 1.03 21.27
C ASP A 186 -16.65 2.56 21.34
N ALA A 187 -17.01 3.12 22.48
CA ALA A 187 -17.04 4.55 22.69
C ALA A 187 -15.64 5.21 22.59
N LEU A 188 -14.60 4.53 23.09
CA LEU A 188 -13.22 4.98 22.96
C LEU A 188 -12.81 5.05 21.49
N PHE A 189 -13.00 3.97 20.74
CA PHE A 189 -12.54 3.90 19.35
C PHE A 189 -13.38 4.78 18.43
N GLN A 190 -14.65 5.02 18.71
CA GLN A 190 -15.46 6.02 17.99
C GLN A 190 -14.88 7.42 18.13
N ARG A 191 -14.53 7.84 19.34
CA ARG A 191 -13.90 9.15 19.58
C ARG A 191 -12.55 9.27 18.88
N SER A 192 -11.75 8.21 18.94
CA SER A 192 -10.46 8.17 18.26
C SER A 192 -10.61 8.26 16.74
N ASP A 193 -11.59 7.59 16.15
CA ASP A 193 -11.85 7.63 14.70
C ASP A 193 -12.28 9.04 14.27
N GLN A 194 -13.10 9.73 15.06
CA GLN A 194 -13.45 11.13 14.81
C GLN A 194 -12.22 12.03 14.84
N ALA A 195 -11.37 11.88 15.87
CA ALA A 195 -10.12 12.65 15.97
C ALA A 195 -9.15 12.36 14.81
N LEU A 196 -9.01 11.09 14.41
CA LEU A 196 -8.19 10.70 13.25
C LEU A 196 -8.73 11.27 11.93
N SER A 197 -10.04 11.33 11.77
CA SER A 197 -10.67 11.95 10.60
C SER A 197 -10.36 13.45 10.53
N GLN A 198 -10.45 14.15 11.66
CA GLN A 198 -10.09 15.57 11.74
C GLN A 198 -8.62 15.81 11.38
N VAL A 199 -7.70 15.00 11.91
CA VAL A 199 -6.25 15.09 11.57
C VAL A 199 -6.02 14.90 10.07
N ARG A 200 -6.79 14.00 9.42
CA ARG A 200 -6.68 13.76 7.98
C ARG A 200 -7.22 14.90 7.13
N SER A 201 -8.24 15.60 7.61
CA SER A 201 -8.90 16.71 6.88
C SER A 201 -8.10 18.02 6.89
N VAL A 202 -7.13 18.18 7.79
CA VAL A 202 -6.29 19.39 7.86
C VAL A 202 -5.28 19.39 6.70
N GLY A 203 -5.64 20.07 5.61
CA GLY A 203 -4.89 20.06 4.36
C GLY A 203 -3.47 20.65 4.45
N ASN A 204 -3.24 21.62 5.34
CA ASN A 204 -1.98 22.36 5.44
C ASN A 204 -0.97 21.80 6.46
N ALA A 205 -1.34 20.78 7.24
CA ALA A 205 -0.40 20.15 8.18
C ALA A 205 0.60 19.26 7.42
N GLY A 206 1.90 19.44 7.69
CA GLY A 206 2.95 18.60 7.13
C GLY A 206 2.75 17.11 7.47
N ARG A 207 3.28 16.22 6.62
CA ARG A 207 3.19 14.75 6.82
C ARG A 207 3.62 14.33 8.24
N ALA A 208 4.75 14.87 8.72
CA ALA A 208 5.28 14.55 10.04
C ALA A 208 4.33 14.96 11.19
N GLN A 209 3.69 16.12 11.10
CA GLN A 209 2.73 16.58 12.10
C GLN A 209 1.50 15.68 12.14
N ARG A 210 0.96 15.26 10.99
CA ARG A 210 -0.16 14.32 10.92
C ARG A 210 0.22 12.95 11.51
N GLN A 211 1.40 12.44 11.20
CA GLN A 211 1.89 11.18 11.76
C GLN A 211 2.03 11.26 13.29
N ALA A 212 2.62 12.34 13.82
CA ALA A 212 2.75 12.55 15.26
C ALA A 212 1.39 12.65 15.97
N ALA A 213 0.42 13.37 15.39
CA ALA A 213 -0.92 13.47 15.93
C ALA A 213 -1.64 12.10 15.93
N MET A 214 -1.53 11.34 14.86
CA MET A 214 -2.09 9.98 14.79
C MET A 214 -1.45 9.04 15.81
N ALA A 215 -0.14 9.13 16.01
CA ALA A 215 0.58 8.32 17.00
C ALA A 215 0.10 8.63 18.42
N ARG A 216 -0.10 9.91 18.77
CA ARG A 216 -0.64 10.32 20.09
C ARG A 216 -2.06 9.80 20.34
N ILE A 217 -2.94 9.85 19.32
CA ILE A 217 -4.31 9.31 19.46
C ILE A 217 -4.24 7.81 19.77
N ARG A 218 -3.42 7.05 19.08
CA ARG A 218 -3.27 5.61 19.28
C ARG A 218 -2.62 5.25 20.62
N GLN A 219 -1.65 6.03 21.05
CA GLN A 219 -1.09 5.89 22.40
C GLN A 219 -2.18 6.08 23.45
N GLY A 220 -3.02 7.12 23.31
CA GLY A 220 -4.16 7.33 24.17
C GLY A 220 -5.16 6.16 24.18
N GLU A 221 -5.46 5.57 23.01
CA GLU A 221 -6.27 4.34 22.92
C GLU A 221 -5.65 3.21 23.77
N SER A 222 -4.36 2.97 23.63
CA SER A 222 -3.65 1.91 24.35
C SER A 222 -3.68 2.11 25.85
N GLU A 223 -3.39 3.33 26.33
CA GLU A 223 -3.36 3.66 27.77
C GLU A 223 -4.75 3.54 28.42
N VAL A 224 -5.80 4.02 27.76
CA VAL A 224 -7.17 3.90 28.27
C VAL A 224 -7.62 2.45 28.25
N SER A 225 -7.35 1.72 27.15
CA SER A 225 -7.73 0.30 27.02
C SER A 225 -7.08 -0.56 28.11
N LYS A 226 -5.82 -0.30 28.45
CA LYS A 226 -5.12 -0.99 29.54
C LYS A 226 -5.84 -0.79 30.88
N LYS A 227 -6.32 0.42 31.16
CA LYS A 227 -7.05 0.72 32.41
C LYS A 227 -8.44 0.08 32.47
N LEU A 228 -9.03 -0.26 31.34
CA LEU A 228 -10.32 -0.95 31.27
C LEU A 228 -10.22 -2.46 31.53
N LEU A 229 -9.04 -3.07 31.38
CA LEU A 229 -8.81 -4.49 31.62
C LEU A 229 -8.45 -4.73 33.09
N SER A 230 -8.99 -5.81 33.68
CA SER A 230 -8.52 -6.34 34.94
C SER A 230 -7.09 -6.90 34.84
N ALA A 231 -6.39 -7.07 35.94
CA ALA A 231 -5.04 -7.67 35.96
C ALA A 231 -4.99 -9.05 35.27
N GLY A 232 -6.00 -9.91 35.54
CA GLY A 232 -6.09 -11.23 34.91
C GLY A 232 -6.32 -11.16 33.39
N GLN A 233 -7.11 -10.18 32.93
CA GLN A 233 -7.28 -9.95 31.48
C GLN A 233 -5.99 -9.43 30.85
N GLN A 234 -5.26 -8.54 31.52
CA GLN A 234 -3.96 -8.06 31.05
C GLN A 234 -2.94 -9.20 30.91
N SER A 235 -2.86 -10.11 31.87
CA SER A 235 -1.96 -11.28 31.80
C SER A 235 -2.32 -12.16 30.60
N ARG A 236 -3.61 -12.53 30.45
CA ARG A 236 -4.05 -13.33 29.29
C ARG A 236 -3.80 -12.61 27.95
N TRP A 237 -3.95 -11.28 27.93
CA TRP A 237 -3.63 -10.51 26.72
C TRP A 237 -2.14 -10.62 26.35
N LEU A 238 -1.22 -10.48 27.32
CA LEU A 238 0.20 -10.64 27.08
C LEU A 238 0.57 -12.05 26.58
N GLU A 239 -0.10 -13.08 27.08
CA GLU A 239 0.05 -14.43 26.57
C GLU A 239 -0.36 -14.56 25.10
N CYS A 240 -1.46 -13.89 24.70
CA CYS A 240 -1.89 -13.86 23.30
C CYS A 240 -0.88 -13.18 22.37
N LEU A 241 -0.16 -12.18 22.86
CA LEU A 241 0.82 -11.45 22.07
C LEU A 241 2.12 -12.26 21.87
N GLY A 242 2.44 -13.19 22.77
CA GLY A 242 3.71 -13.91 22.76
C GLY A 242 4.90 -12.96 22.90
N ALA A 243 6.04 -13.30 22.31
CA ALA A 243 7.21 -12.42 22.30
C ALA A 243 6.90 -11.12 21.56
N VAL A 244 6.87 -10.03 22.32
CA VAL A 244 6.51 -8.71 21.79
C VAL A 244 7.65 -8.14 20.95
N ARG A 245 7.29 -7.53 19.81
CA ARG A 245 8.19 -6.85 18.90
C ARG A 245 7.78 -5.41 18.70
N ASP A 246 8.74 -4.58 18.35
CA ASP A 246 8.45 -3.23 17.87
C ASP A 246 7.82 -3.33 16.46
N THR A 247 6.49 -3.19 16.40
CA THR A 247 5.77 -3.22 15.14
C THR A 247 5.93 -1.94 14.32
N SER A 248 6.60 -0.92 14.83
CA SER A 248 6.94 0.27 14.05
C SER A 248 8.00 -0.03 12.98
N ALA A 249 8.77 -1.09 13.16
CA ALA A 249 9.71 -1.60 12.18
C ALA A 249 9.02 -2.32 11.00
N PHE A 250 7.76 -2.78 11.17
CA PHE A 250 7.01 -3.35 10.07
C PHE A 250 6.68 -2.25 9.07
N GLU A 251 7.32 -2.30 7.94
CA GLU A 251 7.06 -1.36 6.88
C GLU A 251 5.60 -1.46 6.44
N ARG A 252 5.15 -0.40 5.84
CA ARG A 252 3.86 -0.30 5.19
C ARG A 252 3.69 -1.40 4.15
N VAL A 253 2.47 -1.97 4.02
CA VAL A 253 2.15 -2.87 2.90
C VAL A 253 2.49 -2.16 1.60
N LEU A 254 3.44 -2.73 0.91
CA LEU A 254 3.80 -2.33 -0.44
C LEU A 254 3.24 -3.39 -1.37
N PRO A 255 2.37 -3.03 -2.32
CA PRO A 255 1.87 -4.00 -3.28
C PRO A 255 3.00 -4.47 -4.18
N MET A 256 3.04 -5.77 -4.48
CA MET A 256 3.88 -6.25 -5.57
C MET A 256 3.31 -5.78 -6.92
N ALA A 257 4.20 -5.32 -7.79
CA ALA A 257 3.84 -4.90 -9.12
C ALA A 257 3.19 -6.06 -9.89
N PRO A 258 1.98 -5.88 -10.46
CA PRO A 258 1.46 -6.84 -11.44
C PRO A 258 2.43 -7.00 -12.60
N GLU A 259 2.60 -8.22 -13.10
CA GLU A 259 3.37 -8.41 -14.32
C GLU A 259 2.69 -7.73 -15.51
N LEU A 260 3.48 -7.29 -16.50
CA LEU A 260 2.94 -6.70 -17.71
C LEU A 260 2.27 -7.77 -18.58
N VAL A 261 1.05 -7.50 -18.98
CA VAL A 261 0.33 -8.30 -19.99
C VAL A 261 0.91 -7.94 -21.35
N ASP A 262 1.70 -8.84 -21.93
CA ASP A 262 2.33 -8.61 -23.24
C ASP A 262 1.28 -8.65 -24.37
N SER A 263 1.05 -7.52 -25.00
CA SER A 263 0.17 -7.40 -26.18
C SER A 263 0.82 -7.92 -27.47
N GLY A 264 2.10 -8.26 -27.43
CA GLY A 264 2.91 -8.61 -28.59
C GLY A 264 3.48 -7.42 -29.36
N VAL A 265 3.08 -6.18 -29.02
CA VAL A 265 3.52 -4.96 -29.70
C VAL A 265 4.36 -4.09 -28.79
N TRP A 266 5.64 -3.91 -29.18
CA TRP A 266 6.61 -3.06 -28.51
C TRP A 266 7.21 -2.06 -29.50
N VAL A 267 7.39 -0.80 -29.07
CA VAL A 267 7.82 0.28 -29.96
C VAL A 267 9.28 0.15 -30.39
N ASP A 268 10.14 -0.33 -29.49
CA ASP A 268 11.59 -0.39 -29.70
C ASP A 268 12.03 -1.70 -30.39
N GLY A 269 11.43 -1.99 -31.56
CA GLY A 269 11.91 -3.09 -32.42
C GLY A 269 11.93 -4.49 -31.81
N GLY A 270 11.22 -4.70 -30.72
CA GLY A 270 11.11 -6.02 -30.07
C GLY A 270 11.82 -6.17 -28.74
N ARG A 271 12.44 -5.12 -28.19
CA ARG A 271 12.97 -5.16 -26.83
C ARG A 271 11.82 -5.20 -25.83
N LYS A 272 11.49 -6.40 -25.39
CA LYS A 272 10.45 -6.64 -24.40
C LYS A 272 10.99 -6.42 -22.99
N ALA A 273 10.18 -5.83 -22.13
CA ALA A 273 10.51 -5.65 -20.73
C ALA A 273 9.48 -6.39 -19.86
N ARG A 274 9.84 -7.57 -19.38
CA ARG A 274 9.07 -8.27 -18.35
C ARG A 274 9.57 -7.83 -16.97
N LEU A 275 8.67 -7.48 -16.08
CA LEU A 275 9.08 -7.03 -14.74
C LEU A 275 9.81 -8.12 -13.96
N VAL A 276 9.49 -9.39 -14.20
CA VAL A 276 10.21 -10.52 -13.60
C VAL A 276 11.68 -10.57 -14.03
N ASP A 277 12.00 -10.20 -15.27
CA ASP A 277 13.37 -10.20 -15.82
C ASP A 277 14.15 -8.95 -15.36
N LEU A 278 13.46 -7.95 -14.80
CA LEU A 278 14.05 -6.73 -14.27
C LEU A 278 14.28 -6.80 -12.74
N ARG A 279 14.09 -7.96 -12.11
CA ARG A 279 14.46 -8.16 -10.70
C ARG A 279 15.95 -7.84 -10.49
N GLY A 280 16.23 -7.22 -9.35
CA GLY A 280 17.57 -6.67 -9.08
C GLY A 280 17.77 -5.24 -9.57
N LYS A 281 16.85 -4.70 -10.38
CA LYS A 281 16.84 -3.30 -10.83
C LYS A 281 15.63 -2.56 -10.29
N VAL A 282 15.73 -1.24 -10.18
CA VAL A 282 14.59 -0.35 -9.95
C VAL A 282 13.93 -0.04 -11.28
N VAL A 283 12.60 -0.08 -11.33
CA VAL A 283 11.85 0.22 -12.55
C VAL A 283 10.97 1.45 -12.36
N LEU A 284 11.09 2.41 -13.28
CA LEU A 284 10.20 3.54 -13.45
C LEU A 284 9.22 3.20 -14.57
N LEU A 285 8.05 2.67 -14.19
CA LEU A 285 7.00 2.28 -15.13
C LEU A 285 6.00 3.42 -15.29
N HIS A 286 5.84 3.95 -16.51
CA HIS A 286 4.88 5.02 -16.74
C HIS A 286 3.79 4.65 -17.74
N PHE A 287 2.57 5.03 -17.42
CA PHE A 287 1.40 4.94 -18.29
C PHE A 287 1.18 6.29 -18.97
N TYR A 288 1.02 6.29 -20.28
CA TYR A 288 0.78 7.49 -21.06
C TYR A 288 -0.12 7.23 -22.28
N ALA A 289 -0.61 8.29 -22.87
CA ALA A 289 -1.28 8.30 -24.16
C ALA A 289 -0.59 9.36 -25.04
N PHE A 290 -0.38 9.10 -26.34
CA PHE A 290 0.42 10.01 -27.16
C PHE A 290 -0.29 11.31 -27.53
N GLN A 291 -1.63 11.37 -27.45
CA GLN A 291 -2.42 12.58 -27.65
C GLN A 291 -2.73 13.31 -26.34
N CYS A 292 -2.44 12.72 -25.21
CA CYS A 292 -2.70 13.29 -23.91
C CYS A 292 -1.77 14.48 -23.64
N HIS A 293 -2.33 15.68 -23.60
CA HIS A 293 -1.57 16.92 -23.38
C HIS A 293 -0.71 16.90 -22.11
N ASN A 294 -1.29 16.45 -20.99
CA ASN A 294 -0.58 16.37 -19.70
C ASN A 294 0.57 15.35 -19.72
N CYS A 295 0.49 14.33 -20.59
CA CYS A 295 1.55 13.34 -20.74
C CYS A 295 2.81 13.95 -21.35
N HIS A 296 2.63 14.85 -22.34
CA HIS A 296 3.74 15.52 -23.00
C HIS A 296 4.60 16.34 -22.03
N ALA A 297 4.01 16.88 -20.96
CA ALA A 297 4.71 17.63 -19.92
C ALA A 297 5.76 16.79 -19.14
N ASN A 298 5.69 15.45 -19.25
CA ASN A 298 6.60 14.54 -18.56
C ASN A 298 7.60 13.84 -19.51
N PHE A 299 7.46 13.97 -20.83
CA PHE A 299 8.26 13.17 -21.78
C PHE A 299 9.77 13.46 -21.69
N ASP A 300 10.16 14.72 -21.50
CA ASP A 300 11.55 15.13 -21.30
C ASP A 300 12.15 14.50 -20.03
N VAL A 301 11.32 14.33 -18.99
CA VAL A 301 11.74 13.71 -17.73
C VAL A 301 12.02 12.23 -17.93
N TYR A 302 11.12 11.50 -18.64
CA TYR A 302 11.29 10.07 -18.88
C TYR A 302 12.50 9.76 -19.74
N GLN A 303 12.76 10.57 -20.77
CA GLN A 303 13.97 10.47 -21.59
C GLN A 303 15.22 10.72 -20.76
N ARG A 304 15.24 11.82 -19.99
CA ARG A 304 16.36 12.14 -19.11
C ARG A 304 16.63 11.01 -18.12
N TRP A 305 15.60 10.46 -17.48
CA TRP A 305 15.76 9.34 -16.56
C TRP A 305 16.36 8.13 -17.26
N HIS A 306 15.89 7.77 -18.45
CA HIS A 306 16.46 6.68 -19.22
C HIS A 306 17.95 6.89 -19.51
N GLN A 307 18.33 8.08 -19.96
CA GLN A 307 19.70 8.42 -20.32
C GLN A 307 20.64 8.49 -19.11
N THR A 308 20.18 9.01 -17.98
CA THR A 308 21.06 9.34 -16.84
C THR A 308 21.02 8.32 -15.70
N LEU A 309 20.02 7.46 -15.62
CA LEU A 309 19.83 6.55 -14.49
C LEU A 309 20.06 5.08 -14.85
N ARG A 310 20.11 4.74 -16.12
CA ARG A 310 20.24 3.35 -16.58
C ARG A 310 21.50 2.67 -16.03
N ASP A 311 22.64 3.34 -16.07
CA ASP A 311 23.90 2.80 -15.56
C ASP A 311 23.94 2.69 -14.02
N GLN A 312 22.94 3.22 -13.35
CA GLN A 312 22.73 3.12 -11.91
C GLN A 312 21.74 1.99 -11.53
N GLY A 313 21.43 1.08 -12.49
CA GLY A 313 20.49 -0.03 -12.26
C GLY A 313 19.02 0.41 -12.19
N ILE A 314 18.67 1.52 -12.85
CA ILE A 314 17.29 2.04 -12.90
C ILE A 314 16.81 2.00 -14.35
N GLU A 315 15.76 1.24 -14.61
CA GLU A 315 15.16 1.08 -15.95
C GLU A 315 13.88 1.89 -16.09
N VAL A 316 13.69 2.50 -17.25
CA VAL A 316 12.43 3.17 -17.63
C VAL A 316 11.66 2.28 -18.57
N VAL A 317 10.36 2.08 -18.31
CA VAL A 317 9.46 1.31 -19.15
C VAL A 317 8.17 2.10 -19.36
N GLY A 318 7.74 2.24 -20.61
CA GLY A 318 6.49 2.89 -20.96
C GLY A 318 5.38 1.89 -21.25
N VAL A 319 4.15 2.26 -20.91
CA VAL A 319 2.92 1.59 -21.32
C VAL A 319 2.03 2.62 -21.98
N GLN A 320 1.86 2.50 -23.30
CA GLN A 320 0.93 3.35 -24.03
C GLN A 320 -0.45 2.72 -23.97
N THR A 321 -1.38 3.36 -23.26
CA THR A 321 -2.79 2.96 -23.19
C THR A 321 -3.65 4.01 -23.86
N PRO A 322 -4.53 3.65 -24.83
CA PRO A 322 -5.26 4.62 -25.62
C PRO A 322 -6.28 5.41 -24.80
N GLU A 323 -6.25 6.74 -24.92
CA GLU A 323 -7.27 7.67 -24.45
C GLU A 323 -8.29 7.98 -25.57
N THR A 324 -7.82 7.93 -26.83
CA THR A 324 -8.61 8.24 -28.03
C THR A 324 -8.58 7.10 -29.03
N ASP A 325 -9.50 7.11 -30.01
CA ASP A 325 -9.54 6.11 -31.09
C ASP A 325 -8.29 6.15 -31.98
N ALA A 326 -7.69 7.33 -32.19
CA ALA A 326 -6.47 7.45 -32.99
C ALA A 326 -5.28 6.72 -32.36
N GLU A 327 -5.28 6.53 -31.04
CA GLU A 327 -4.25 5.84 -30.26
C GLU A 327 -4.41 4.31 -30.27
N ARG A 328 -5.46 3.80 -30.94
CA ARG A 328 -5.64 2.38 -31.19
C ARG A 328 -4.92 1.93 -32.48
N ASP A 329 -4.43 2.86 -33.27
CA ASP A 329 -3.59 2.59 -34.45
C ASP A 329 -2.13 2.41 -34.04
N THR A 330 -1.67 1.17 -34.07
CA THR A 330 -0.30 0.79 -33.70
C THR A 330 0.76 1.57 -34.47
N GLY A 331 0.53 1.82 -35.78
CA GLY A 331 1.46 2.59 -36.62
C GLY A 331 1.63 4.02 -36.12
N LYS A 332 0.52 4.67 -35.75
CA LYS A 332 0.54 6.03 -35.16
C LYS A 332 1.22 6.05 -33.80
N VAL A 333 0.95 5.04 -32.96
CA VAL A 333 1.63 4.91 -31.64
C VAL A 333 3.13 4.82 -31.78
N VAL A 334 3.59 3.92 -32.67
CA VAL A 334 5.03 3.73 -32.93
C VAL A 334 5.65 5.01 -33.49
N ALA A 335 5.01 5.65 -34.46
CA ALA A 335 5.49 6.91 -35.02
C ALA A 335 5.56 8.03 -33.99
N ALA A 336 4.56 8.14 -33.11
CA ALA A 336 4.52 9.14 -32.05
C ALA A 336 5.62 8.92 -31.02
N ALA A 337 5.86 7.68 -30.58
CA ALA A 337 6.92 7.36 -29.62
C ALA A 337 8.32 7.66 -30.19
N LYS A 338 8.56 7.32 -31.47
CA LYS A 338 9.80 7.69 -32.18
C LYS A 338 9.98 9.20 -32.29
N LYS A 339 8.92 9.92 -32.67
CA LYS A 339 8.93 11.39 -32.73
C LYS A 339 9.23 12.02 -31.37
N SER A 340 8.76 11.39 -30.29
CA SER A 340 9.06 11.82 -28.92
C SER A 340 10.45 11.44 -28.44
N GLY A 341 11.27 10.74 -29.25
CA GLY A 341 12.63 10.34 -28.92
C GLY A 341 12.72 9.26 -27.82
N PHE A 342 11.71 8.41 -27.68
CA PHE A 342 11.73 7.34 -26.69
C PHE A 342 12.69 6.23 -27.12
N GLU A 343 13.75 6.02 -26.31
CA GLU A 343 14.77 4.98 -26.50
C GLU A 343 14.62 3.83 -25.48
N PHE A 344 13.64 3.91 -24.61
CA PHE A 344 13.28 2.87 -23.64
C PHE A 344 12.15 1.98 -24.17
N PRO A 345 11.95 0.75 -23.63
CA PRO A 345 10.89 -0.14 -24.05
C PRO A 345 9.50 0.48 -23.80
N VAL A 346 8.64 0.45 -24.81
CA VAL A 346 7.24 0.88 -24.69
C VAL A 346 6.33 -0.23 -25.15
N LEU A 347 5.49 -0.71 -24.24
CA LEU A 347 4.41 -1.67 -24.53
C LEU A 347 3.18 -0.92 -25.05
N VAL A 348 2.60 -1.38 -26.12
CA VAL A 348 1.35 -0.83 -26.68
C VAL A 348 0.15 -1.61 -26.13
N ASP A 349 -0.59 -1.01 -25.20
CA ASP A 349 -1.68 -1.65 -24.44
C ASP A 349 -3.06 -1.34 -25.06
N LEU A 350 -3.27 -1.73 -26.33
CA LEU A 350 -4.49 -1.39 -27.08
C LEU A 350 -5.81 -1.81 -26.43
N LYS A 351 -5.79 -2.89 -25.65
CA LYS A 351 -6.97 -3.43 -24.95
C LYS A 351 -7.09 -2.93 -23.52
N SER A 352 -6.22 -2.02 -23.09
CA SER A 352 -6.16 -1.50 -21.72
C SER A 352 -5.99 -2.58 -20.63
N ALA A 353 -5.43 -3.74 -20.99
CA ALA A 353 -5.27 -4.87 -20.05
C ALA A 353 -4.30 -4.53 -18.92
N ASN A 354 -3.23 -3.79 -19.23
CA ASN A 354 -2.30 -3.31 -18.19
C ASN A 354 -2.91 -2.16 -17.38
N TRP A 355 -3.63 -1.26 -18.04
CA TRP A 355 -4.37 -0.19 -17.35
C TRP A 355 -5.28 -0.76 -16.26
N ASP A 356 -6.06 -1.78 -16.62
CA ASP A 356 -6.98 -2.45 -15.70
C ASP A 356 -6.24 -3.22 -14.61
N ALA A 357 -5.20 -3.99 -14.96
CA ALA A 357 -4.42 -4.78 -13.99
C ALA A 357 -3.73 -3.89 -12.94
N TRP A 358 -3.26 -2.72 -13.35
CA TRP A 358 -2.61 -1.74 -12.47
C TRP A 358 -3.59 -0.81 -11.77
N GLY A 359 -4.90 -0.91 -12.08
CA GLY A 359 -5.93 -0.02 -11.55
C GLY A 359 -5.61 1.45 -11.80
N THR A 360 -4.99 1.75 -12.94
CA THR A 360 -4.67 3.12 -13.33
C THR A 360 -5.95 3.87 -13.67
N THR A 361 -6.07 5.12 -13.28
CA THR A 361 -7.30 5.93 -13.44
C THR A 361 -7.04 7.28 -14.08
N MET A 362 -5.79 7.61 -14.37
CA MET A 362 -5.39 8.91 -14.89
C MET A 362 -4.11 8.80 -15.73
N TRP A 363 -4.05 9.56 -16.83
CA TRP A 363 -2.82 9.85 -17.57
C TRP A 363 -2.24 11.22 -17.17
N PRO A 364 -0.94 11.37 -17.12
CA PRO A 364 0.06 10.32 -16.98
C PRO A 364 0.08 9.75 -15.55
N THR A 365 0.52 8.51 -15.39
CA THR A 365 0.85 7.93 -14.07
C THR A 365 2.20 7.24 -14.15
N VAL A 366 3.06 7.45 -13.16
CA VAL A 366 4.36 6.77 -13.04
C VAL A 366 4.43 6.00 -11.72
N TYR A 367 4.91 4.76 -11.78
CA TYR A 367 5.15 3.88 -10.65
C TYR A 367 6.65 3.69 -10.44
N VAL A 368 7.11 3.71 -9.19
CA VAL A 368 8.47 3.34 -8.78
C VAL A 368 8.42 1.94 -8.20
N ILE A 369 9.11 1.00 -8.84
CA ILE A 369 9.15 -0.41 -8.45
C ILE A 369 10.57 -0.71 -7.99
N ASP A 370 10.72 -1.33 -6.82
CA ASP A 370 12.03 -1.66 -6.27
C ASP A 370 12.64 -2.94 -6.88
N ARG A 371 13.85 -3.27 -6.45
CA ARG A 371 14.64 -4.42 -6.94
C ARG A 371 13.95 -5.77 -6.70
N ARG A 372 13.08 -5.88 -5.68
CA ARG A 372 12.27 -7.08 -5.40
C ARG A 372 10.94 -7.08 -6.15
N GLY A 373 10.56 -5.95 -6.77
CA GLY A 373 9.33 -5.79 -7.53
C GLY A 373 8.16 -5.23 -6.76
N TYR A 374 8.40 -4.63 -5.61
CA TYR A 374 7.37 -3.91 -4.86
C TYR A 374 7.19 -2.49 -5.37
N VAL A 375 5.93 -2.04 -5.50
CA VAL A 375 5.60 -0.64 -5.82
C VAL A 375 5.85 0.22 -4.59
N ARG A 376 6.91 1.02 -4.62
CA ARG A 376 7.33 1.88 -3.50
C ARG A 376 6.65 3.24 -3.51
N HIS A 377 6.28 3.71 -4.69
CA HIS A 377 5.64 4.99 -4.90
C HIS A 377 4.92 5.04 -6.24
N TRP A 378 3.94 5.95 -6.37
CA TRP A 378 3.38 6.35 -7.66
C TRP A 378 3.00 7.82 -7.64
N TRP A 379 3.08 8.42 -8.82
CA TRP A 379 2.68 9.81 -9.06
C TRP A 379 1.64 9.84 -10.18
N MET A 380 0.55 10.60 -9.98
CA MET A 380 -0.50 10.79 -10.97
C MET A 380 -0.53 12.24 -11.44
N GLY A 381 -0.55 12.43 -12.76
CA GLY A 381 -0.55 13.75 -13.40
C GLY A 381 0.86 14.23 -13.75
N GLU A 382 0.96 15.51 -14.05
CA GLU A 382 2.21 16.17 -14.42
C GLU A 382 3.16 16.25 -13.23
N LEU A 383 4.42 15.86 -13.44
CA LEU A 383 5.44 15.81 -12.40
C LEU A 383 5.82 17.20 -11.85
N ARG A 384 5.66 18.23 -12.69
CA ARG A 384 6.06 19.62 -12.36
C ARG A 384 4.87 20.59 -12.27
N TRP A 385 3.65 20.06 -12.15
CA TRP A 385 2.44 20.89 -12.10
C TRP A 385 2.47 21.89 -10.94
N LYS A 386 2.25 23.18 -11.25
CA LYS A 386 2.20 24.28 -10.26
C LYS A 386 3.40 24.32 -9.30
N GLY A 387 4.60 23.99 -9.78
CA GLY A 387 5.81 23.99 -8.97
C GLY A 387 6.04 22.73 -8.15
N ALA A 388 5.26 21.67 -8.39
CA ALA A 388 5.54 20.34 -7.83
C ALA A 388 6.92 19.85 -8.28
N GLN A 389 7.58 19.07 -7.42
CA GLN A 389 8.91 18.52 -7.65
C GLN A 389 8.85 16.99 -7.75
N GLY A 390 7.82 16.46 -8.39
CA GLY A 390 7.59 15.03 -8.51
C GLY A 390 8.71 14.30 -9.23
N ASP A 391 9.29 14.91 -10.24
CA ASP A 391 10.46 14.36 -10.95
C ASP A 391 11.66 14.19 -10.02
N GLN A 392 11.97 15.19 -9.18
CA GLN A 392 13.06 15.10 -8.21
C GLN A 392 12.76 14.12 -7.06
N GLU A 393 11.50 14.06 -6.61
CA GLU A 393 11.08 13.13 -5.56
C GLU A 393 11.25 11.69 -6.03
N ILE A 394 10.77 11.36 -7.24
CA ILE A 394 10.89 10.04 -7.84
C ILE A 394 12.36 9.68 -8.08
N GLU A 395 13.15 10.59 -8.62
CA GLU A 395 14.57 10.35 -8.89
C GLU A 395 15.35 10.07 -7.60
N ARG A 396 15.15 10.88 -6.55
CA ARG A 396 15.77 10.62 -5.24
C ARG A 396 15.37 9.28 -4.65
N LEU A 397 14.09 8.91 -4.78
CA LEU A 397 13.61 7.61 -4.30
C LEU A 397 14.24 6.47 -5.10
N ALA A 398 14.23 6.54 -6.42
CA ALA A 398 14.78 5.52 -7.29
C ALA A 398 16.27 5.27 -7.02
N LYS A 399 17.06 6.35 -6.88
CA LYS A 399 18.48 6.24 -6.51
C LYS A 399 18.71 5.58 -5.15
N ARG A 400 17.90 5.89 -4.13
CA ARG A 400 17.99 5.22 -2.82
C ARG A 400 17.63 3.73 -2.88
N LEU A 401 16.70 3.34 -3.75
CA LEU A 401 16.28 1.95 -3.89
C LEU A 401 17.25 1.13 -4.75
N SER A 402 18.05 1.79 -5.57
CA SER A 402 19.06 1.19 -6.44
C SER A 402 20.40 0.95 -5.72
N ALA A 403 20.73 1.78 -4.74
CA ALA A 403 21.91 1.63 -3.90
C ALA A 403 21.81 0.40 -3.00
#